data_2c522bb65327c738be2944f35a181d3f
#
_entry.id   2c522bb65327c738be2944f35a181d3f
#
_cell.length_a   1.000
_cell.length_b   1.000
_cell.length_c   1.000
_cell.angle_alpha   90.00
_cell.angle_beta   90.00
_cell.angle_gamma   90.00
#
_symmetry.space_group_name_H-M   'P 1'
#
loop_
_entity.id
_entity.type
_entity.pdbx_description
1 polymer ?
#
loop_
_entity_poly.entity_id
_entity_poly.type
_entity_poly.pdbx_seq_one_letter_code
_entity_poly.pdbx_strand_id
1 'polypeptide(L)'
;MTGDEICARFEIPKKILDEYHQWGLCDAVRMTMDDWKYTDQDIERLGMIMALHDMGFHNHEVEAYMKLLLQGDNTQEQRMKMLNELRTKALDEIHLRERQMMRMDYLRKEIRDNLKKE
;
A
#
# COMPACT_ATOMS: atom_id res chain seq x y z
N MET A 1 13.28 -10.73 17.22
CA MET A 1 13.38 -11.43 15.91
C MET A 1 14.41 -10.77 15.04
N THR A 2 15.12 -11.56 14.25
CA THR A 2 16.02 -11.05 13.22
C THR A 2 15.25 -10.64 11.97
N GLY A 3 15.92 -9.94 11.04
CA GLY A 3 15.31 -9.55 9.77
C GLY A 3 14.83 -10.75 8.95
N ASP A 4 15.64 -11.80 8.87
CA ASP A 4 15.28 -13.01 8.14
C ASP A 4 14.07 -13.71 8.77
N GLU A 5 14.01 -13.77 10.08
CA GLU A 5 12.87 -14.35 10.80
C GLU A 5 11.58 -13.58 10.53
N ILE A 6 11.64 -12.23 10.53
CA ILE A 6 10.48 -11.37 10.25
C ILE A 6 10.00 -11.58 8.84
N CYS A 7 10.91 -11.57 7.86
CA CYS A 7 10.54 -11.76 6.45
C CYS A 7 9.89 -13.13 6.23
N ALA A 8 10.42 -14.18 6.85
CA ALA A 8 9.87 -15.52 6.71
C ALA A 8 8.54 -15.70 7.42
N ARG A 9 8.43 -15.21 8.67
CA ARG A 9 7.24 -15.45 9.51
C ARG A 9 6.03 -14.64 9.10
N PHE A 10 6.24 -13.39 8.71
CA PHE A 10 5.15 -12.45 8.37
C PHE A 10 5.02 -12.20 6.88
N GLU A 11 5.76 -12.93 6.06
CA GLU A 11 5.74 -12.78 4.60
C GLU A 11 6.02 -11.35 4.15
N ILE A 12 6.96 -10.69 4.84
CA ILE A 12 7.37 -9.33 4.53
C ILE A 12 8.47 -9.38 3.48
N PRO A 13 8.29 -8.75 2.31
CA PRO A 13 9.37 -8.67 1.32
C PRO A 13 10.57 -7.92 1.88
N LYS A 14 11.77 -8.39 1.56
CA LYS A 14 13.01 -7.75 2.00
C LYS A 14 13.06 -6.27 1.60
N LYS A 15 12.51 -5.94 0.44
CA LYS A 15 12.44 -4.56 -0.04
C LYS A 15 11.73 -3.63 0.95
N ILE A 16 10.65 -4.11 1.57
CA ILE A 16 9.90 -3.34 2.57
C ILE A 16 10.74 -3.12 3.81
N LEU A 17 11.46 -4.14 4.25
CA LEU A 17 12.36 -4.03 5.40
C LEU A 17 13.49 -3.03 5.12
N ASP A 18 14.05 -3.05 3.92
CA ASP A 18 15.10 -2.11 3.51
C ASP A 18 14.56 -0.67 3.49
N GLU A 19 13.36 -0.46 2.96
CA GLU A 19 12.70 0.85 2.97
C GLU A 19 12.50 1.37 4.40
N TYR A 20 12.06 0.49 5.29
CA TYR A 20 11.84 0.82 6.70
C TYR A 20 13.12 1.37 7.36
N HIS A 21 14.26 0.71 7.11
CA HIS A 21 15.55 1.18 7.60
C HIS A 21 16.00 2.46 6.89
N GLN A 22 15.84 2.51 5.57
CA GLN A 22 16.25 3.66 4.77
C GLN A 22 15.52 4.92 5.17
N TRP A 23 14.25 4.83 5.52
CA TRP A 23 13.45 5.98 5.94
C TRP A 23 13.68 6.40 7.39
N GLY A 24 14.52 5.68 8.11
CA GLY A 24 14.85 6.02 9.49
C GLY A 24 13.74 5.77 10.51
N LEU A 25 12.84 4.85 10.20
CA LEU A 25 11.66 4.57 11.04
C LEU A 25 11.91 3.44 12.06
N CYS A 26 13.01 2.73 11.90
CA CYS A 26 13.30 1.53 12.69
C CYS A 26 13.87 1.89 14.06
N ASP A 27 13.23 1.39 15.13
CA ASP A 27 13.71 1.51 16.51
C ASP A 27 14.48 0.25 16.93
N ALA A 28 14.71 -0.69 16.03
CA ALA A 28 15.39 -1.93 16.34
C ALA A 28 16.83 -1.69 16.79
N VAL A 29 17.26 -2.45 17.80
CA VAL A 29 18.63 -2.42 18.29
C VAL A 29 19.49 -3.30 17.39
N ARG A 30 20.59 -2.74 16.90
CA ARG A 30 21.55 -3.50 16.11
C ARG A 30 22.41 -4.35 17.03
N MET A 31 22.25 -5.67 16.95
CA MET A 31 22.99 -6.61 17.81
C MET A 31 24.41 -6.84 17.30
N THR A 32 24.57 -6.95 15.98
CA THR A 32 25.86 -7.09 15.30
C THR A 32 25.85 -6.26 14.04
N MET A 33 26.93 -6.28 13.23
CA MET A 33 26.99 -5.47 12.01
C MET A 33 25.88 -5.80 11.01
N ASP A 34 25.37 -7.03 11.00
CA ASP A 34 24.37 -7.48 10.04
C ASP A 34 23.08 -7.98 10.71
N ASP A 35 22.96 -7.88 12.03
CA ASP A 35 21.85 -8.47 12.76
C ASP A 35 21.09 -7.41 13.56
N TRP A 36 19.78 -7.30 13.29
CA TRP A 36 18.87 -6.36 13.94
C TRP A 36 17.85 -7.15 14.76
N LYS A 37 17.57 -6.66 15.96
CA LYS A 37 16.53 -7.23 16.81
C LYS A 37 15.29 -6.37 16.72
N TYR A 38 14.26 -6.86 16.04
CA TYR A 38 13.00 -6.16 15.82
C TYR A 38 12.04 -6.39 16.97
N THR A 39 11.28 -5.35 17.30
CA THR A 39 10.25 -5.36 18.34
C THR A 39 8.88 -5.60 17.73
N ASP A 40 7.86 -5.85 18.57
CA ASP A 40 6.48 -5.96 18.10
C ASP A 40 6.01 -4.65 17.45
N GLN A 41 6.48 -3.52 17.93
CA GLN A 41 6.18 -2.22 17.35
C GLN A 41 6.74 -2.09 15.93
N ASP A 42 7.95 -2.60 15.69
CA ASP A 42 8.52 -2.64 14.35
C ASP A 42 7.67 -3.48 13.41
N ILE A 43 7.17 -4.62 13.90
CA ILE A 43 6.32 -5.51 13.12
C ILE A 43 5.01 -4.80 12.73
N GLU A 44 4.40 -4.07 13.66
CA GLU A 44 3.18 -3.30 13.37
C GLU A 44 3.44 -2.21 12.32
N ARG A 45 4.57 -1.52 12.42
CA ARG A 45 4.95 -0.49 11.45
C ARG A 45 5.17 -1.09 10.05
N LEU A 46 5.85 -2.21 9.98
CA LEU A 46 6.06 -2.91 8.71
C LEU A 46 4.74 -3.36 8.10
N GLY A 47 3.82 -3.86 8.91
CA GLY A 47 2.47 -4.21 8.47
C GLY A 47 1.71 -3.01 7.91
N MET A 48 1.83 -1.84 8.55
CA MET A 48 1.22 -0.62 8.07
C MET A 48 1.81 -0.19 6.71
N ILE A 49 3.13 -0.27 6.56
CA ILE A 49 3.80 0.06 5.29
C ILE A 49 3.26 -0.82 4.17
N MET A 50 3.14 -2.12 4.40
CA MET A 50 2.59 -3.05 3.41
C MET A 50 1.16 -2.69 3.05
N ALA A 51 0.32 -2.37 4.05
CA ALA A 51 -1.07 -1.97 3.81
C ALA A 51 -1.16 -0.70 2.98
N LEU A 52 -0.32 0.29 3.25
CA LEU A 52 -0.31 1.56 2.50
C LEU A 52 0.10 1.34 1.03
N HIS A 53 1.07 0.47 0.78
CA HIS A 53 1.43 0.08 -0.59
C HIS A 53 0.26 -0.62 -1.28
N ASP A 54 -0.42 -1.52 -0.59
CA ASP A 54 -1.57 -2.26 -1.13
C ASP A 54 -2.73 -1.33 -1.47
N MET A 55 -2.90 -0.24 -0.73
CA MET A 55 -3.91 0.78 -1.01
C MET A 55 -3.63 1.57 -2.28
N GLY A 56 -2.39 1.56 -2.75
CA GLY A 56 -1.99 2.25 -3.98
C GLY A 56 -1.12 3.49 -3.79
N PHE A 57 -0.65 3.76 -2.57
CA PHE A 57 0.32 4.83 -2.36
C PHE A 57 1.66 4.48 -3.00
N HIS A 58 2.33 5.46 -3.55
CA HIS A 58 3.70 5.34 -4.04
C HIS A 58 4.70 5.43 -2.88
N ASN A 59 5.95 5.00 -3.10
CA ASN A 59 6.97 4.94 -2.05
C ASN A 59 7.11 6.24 -1.26
N HIS A 60 7.19 7.37 -1.93
CA HIS A 60 7.36 8.67 -1.25
C HIS A 60 6.14 9.05 -0.41
N GLU A 61 4.95 8.62 -0.82
CA GLU A 61 3.71 8.85 -0.08
C GLU A 61 3.63 7.95 1.16
N VAL A 62 4.05 6.70 1.04
CA VAL A 62 4.13 5.77 2.17
C VAL A 62 5.10 6.31 3.22
N GLU A 63 6.26 6.77 2.79
CA GLU A 63 7.25 7.39 3.68
C GLU A 63 6.66 8.60 4.40
N ALA A 64 6.02 9.50 3.67
CA ALA A 64 5.40 10.71 4.23
C ALA A 64 4.31 10.35 5.26
N TYR A 65 3.44 9.41 4.92
CA TYR A 65 2.38 8.96 5.83
C TYR A 65 2.97 8.36 7.12
N MET A 66 3.97 7.51 6.99
CA MET A 66 4.58 6.86 8.15
C MET A 66 5.28 7.88 9.05
N LYS A 67 5.95 8.86 8.49
CA LYS A 67 6.58 9.94 9.28
C LYS A 67 5.54 10.75 10.03
N LEU A 68 4.42 11.06 9.40
CA LEU A 68 3.30 11.74 10.06
C LEU A 68 2.72 10.89 11.18
N LEU A 69 2.50 9.61 10.92
CA LEU A 69 1.96 8.67 11.91
C LEU A 69 2.84 8.64 13.16
N LEU A 70 4.15 8.60 13.00
CA LEU A 70 5.08 8.56 14.12
C LEU A 70 5.20 9.88 14.88
N GLN A 71 4.79 11.01 14.28
CA GLN A 71 4.72 12.29 14.97
C GLN A 71 3.55 12.35 15.97
N GLY A 72 2.54 11.51 15.77
CA GLY A 72 1.44 11.37 16.72
C GLY A 72 0.10 11.94 16.25
N ASP A 73 -0.82 12.09 17.19
CA ASP A 73 -2.22 12.43 16.92
C ASP A 73 -2.42 13.80 16.28
N ASN A 74 -1.49 14.71 16.47
CA ASN A 74 -1.56 16.04 15.86
C ASN A 74 -1.45 16.02 14.34
N THR A 75 -1.16 14.87 13.73
CA THR A 75 -1.09 14.70 12.27
C THR A 75 -2.29 13.99 11.67
N GLN A 76 -3.32 13.71 12.46
CA GLN A 76 -4.50 12.97 11.99
C GLN A 76 -5.20 13.65 10.82
N GLU A 77 -5.34 14.97 10.84
CA GLU A 77 -5.97 15.72 9.74
C GLU A 77 -5.18 15.59 8.45
N GLN A 78 -3.85 15.68 8.53
CA GLN A 78 -2.97 15.54 7.37
C GLN A 78 -3.03 14.14 6.80
N ARG A 79 -3.05 13.11 7.65
CA ARG A 79 -3.17 11.72 7.23
C ARG A 79 -4.53 11.44 6.60
N MET A 80 -5.59 12.01 7.18
CA MET A 80 -6.94 11.89 6.62
C MET A 80 -7.01 12.50 5.22
N LYS A 81 -6.38 13.66 5.03
CA LYS A 81 -6.32 14.30 3.72
C LYS A 81 -5.65 13.40 2.68
N MET A 82 -4.54 12.80 3.04
CA MET A 82 -3.83 11.87 2.14
C MET A 82 -4.72 10.69 1.74
N LEU A 83 -5.41 10.09 2.71
CA LEU A 83 -6.30 8.96 2.45
C LEU A 83 -7.50 9.36 1.59
N ASN A 84 -8.07 10.54 1.86
CA ASN A 84 -9.22 11.04 1.08
C ASN A 84 -8.83 11.31 -0.37
N GLU A 85 -7.66 11.88 -0.62
CA GLU A 85 -7.16 12.13 -1.97
C GLU A 85 -6.94 10.81 -2.72
N LEU A 86 -6.35 9.82 -2.06
CA LEU A 86 -6.15 8.51 -2.65
C LEU A 86 -7.49 7.82 -2.96
N ARG A 87 -8.45 7.92 -2.03
CA ARG A 87 -9.78 7.32 -2.21
C ARG A 87 -10.52 7.95 -3.39
N THR A 88 -10.45 9.27 -3.53
CA THR A 88 -11.07 9.98 -4.65
C THR A 88 -10.47 9.50 -5.98
N LYS A 89 -9.17 9.39 -6.04
CA LYS A 89 -8.47 8.89 -7.23
C LYS A 89 -8.89 7.46 -7.57
N ALA A 90 -8.98 6.60 -6.56
CA ALA A 90 -9.43 5.21 -6.74
C ALA A 90 -10.86 5.16 -7.26
N LEU A 91 -11.74 6.01 -6.74
CA LEU A 91 -13.13 6.08 -7.18
C LEU A 91 -13.24 6.52 -8.64
N ASP A 92 -12.43 7.49 -9.05
CA ASP A 92 -12.38 7.94 -10.44
C ASP A 92 -11.94 6.80 -11.38
N GLU A 93 -10.98 5.99 -10.95
CA GLU A 93 -10.53 4.81 -11.70
C GLU A 93 -11.63 3.77 -11.83
N ILE A 94 -12.41 3.54 -10.77
CA ILE A 94 -13.55 2.62 -10.78
C ILE A 94 -14.60 3.10 -11.79
N HIS A 95 -14.95 4.39 -11.76
CA HIS A 95 -15.92 4.97 -12.68
C HIS A 95 -15.46 4.87 -14.14
N LEU A 96 -14.17 5.08 -14.38
CA LEU A 96 -13.60 4.92 -15.72
C LEU A 96 -13.76 3.47 -16.21
N ARG A 97 -13.45 2.50 -15.35
CA ARG A 97 -13.59 1.08 -15.68
C ARG A 97 -15.04 0.70 -15.96
N GLU A 98 -15.96 1.22 -15.17
CA GLU A 98 -17.40 0.98 -15.41
C GLU A 98 -17.83 1.47 -16.80
N ARG A 99 -17.40 2.68 -17.18
CA ARG A 99 -17.70 3.20 -18.53
C ARG A 99 -17.09 2.34 -19.63
N GLN A 100 -15.88 1.86 -19.43
CA GLN A 100 -15.21 0.97 -20.38
C GLN A 100 -15.99 -0.35 -20.53
N MET A 101 -16.46 -0.91 -19.42
CA MET A 101 -17.25 -2.13 -19.42
C MET A 101 -18.58 -1.94 -20.16
N MET A 102 -19.24 -0.80 -19.95
CA MET A 102 -20.48 -0.48 -20.63
C MET A 102 -20.30 -0.44 -22.15
N ARG A 103 -19.18 0.12 -22.62
CA ARG A 103 -18.85 0.15 -24.05
C ARG A 103 -18.60 -1.27 -24.59
N MET A 104 -17.90 -2.10 -23.84
CA MET A 104 -17.68 -3.50 -24.21
C MET A 104 -19.00 -4.24 -24.33
N ASP A 105 -19.88 -4.04 -23.36
CA ASP A 105 -21.19 -4.70 -23.33
C ASP A 105 -22.09 -4.26 -24.50
N TYR A 106 -22.02 -2.99 -24.88
CA TYR A 106 -22.72 -2.49 -26.05
C TYR A 106 -22.27 -3.20 -27.33
N LEU A 107 -20.96 -3.31 -27.53
CA LEU A 107 -20.40 -4.01 -28.71
C LEU A 107 -20.75 -5.49 -28.70
N ARG A 108 -20.70 -6.13 -27.53
CA ARG A 108 -21.07 -7.52 -27.38
C ARG A 108 -22.53 -7.74 -27.76
N LYS A 109 -23.42 -6.83 -27.36
CA LYS A 109 -24.84 -6.90 -27.69
C LYS A 109 -25.05 -6.75 -29.20
N GLU A 110 -24.39 -5.81 -29.85
CA GLU A 110 -24.49 -5.63 -31.31
C GLU A 110 -24.11 -6.91 -32.05
N ILE A 111 -22.98 -7.52 -31.67
CA ILE A 111 -22.51 -8.76 -32.29
C ILE A 111 -23.53 -9.88 -32.08
N ARG A 112 -24.05 -10.01 -30.87
CA ARG A 112 -25.02 -11.05 -30.52
C ARG A 112 -26.30 -10.89 -31.36
N ASP A 113 -26.78 -9.65 -31.49
CA ASP A 113 -27.99 -9.36 -32.26
C ASP A 113 -27.78 -9.67 -33.75
N ASN A 114 -26.59 -9.35 -34.28
CA ASN A 114 -26.26 -9.66 -35.67
C ASN A 114 -26.19 -11.16 -35.94
N LEU A 115 -25.65 -11.94 -34.98
CA LEU A 115 -25.60 -13.38 -35.09
C LEU A 115 -27.00 -14.03 -35.10
N LYS A 116 -27.96 -13.41 -34.42
CA LYS A 116 -29.34 -13.89 -34.38
C LYS A 116 -30.14 -13.61 -35.64
N LYS A 117 -29.70 -12.65 -36.46
CA LYS A 117 -30.40 -12.26 -37.68
C LYS A 117 -30.20 -13.24 -38.84
N GLU A 118 -29.28 -14.14 -38.70
CA GLU A 118 -29.07 -15.21 -39.67
C GLU A 118 -29.91 -16.45 -39.28
#